data_0d0fc745f58740d60a1d2f8657f2ad45
#
_entry.id   0d0fc745f58740d60a1d2f8657f2ad45
#
_cell.length_a   1.000
_cell.length_b   1.000
_cell.length_c   1.000
_cell.angle_alpha   90.00
_cell.angle_beta   90.00
_cell.angle_gamma   90.00
#
_symmetry.space_group_name_H-M   'P 1'
#
loop_
_entity.id
_entity.type
_entity.pdbx_description
1 polymer ?
#
loop_
_entity_poly.entity_id
_entity_poly.type
_entity_poly.pdbx_seq_one_letter_code
_entity_poly.pdbx_strand_id
1 'polypeptide(L)'
;MLAMSNADMVQTMQMNDAASTGSLLLDQFEWRHDGGDDAAVWEGEAWYGDDYDKLWLRTEGERLQGITEDARVELLWDRIVSRWWSLQTGTREDFGDGPPRSWAALGVQGLAPYWFEVEATAYAGDAGRTAARVKIEYDLRLTQRLVVQPEAEANLYGKADPARQLGAGLADLDMGLRLRYEIRREFAPYFGVAWRRLCGETAAYARAQNLGASELQWVAGLRLWF
;
A
#
# COMPACT_ATOMS: atom_id res chain seq x y z
N MET A 1 -8.54 52.99 -2.45
CA MET A 1 -7.80 51.73 -2.35
C MET A 1 -8.43 50.78 -3.37
N LEU A 2 -7.78 50.60 -4.54
CA LEU A 2 -8.29 49.66 -5.54
C LEU A 2 -7.98 48.25 -5.05
N ALA A 3 -9.02 47.40 -4.93
CA ALA A 3 -8.84 46.02 -4.62
C ALA A 3 -8.08 45.35 -5.79
N MET A 4 -6.92 44.78 -5.52
CA MET A 4 -6.17 44.00 -6.51
C MET A 4 -7.02 42.78 -6.87
N SER A 5 -7.08 42.44 -8.16
CA SER A 5 -7.73 41.19 -8.59
C SER A 5 -6.93 39.97 -8.11
N ASN A 6 -7.58 38.81 -8.01
CA ASN A 6 -6.86 37.57 -7.66
C ASN A 6 -5.69 37.30 -8.64
N ALA A 7 -5.86 37.58 -9.92
CA ALA A 7 -4.81 37.42 -10.94
C ALA A 7 -3.62 38.33 -10.68
N ASP A 8 -3.87 39.60 -10.28
CA ASP A 8 -2.80 40.55 -9.96
C ASP A 8 -2.08 40.17 -8.67
N MET A 9 -2.78 39.62 -7.67
CA MET A 9 -2.17 39.09 -6.43
C MET A 9 -1.26 37.89 -6.71
N VAL A 10 -1.72 36.91 -7.47
CA VAL A 10 -0.95 35.73 -7.87
C VAL A 10 0.34 36.15 -8.58
N GLN A 11 0.24 37.09 -9.52
CA GLN A 11 1.39 37.61 -10.28
C GLN A 11 2.36 38.42 -9.41
N THR A 12 1.86 39.22 -8.48
CA THR A 12 2.66 40.06 -7.60
C THR A 12 3.37 39.27 -6.51
N MET A 13 2.75 38.20 -6.01
CA MET A 13 3.30 37.32 -4.98
C MET A 13 4.12 36.16 -5.56
N GLN A 14 4.23 36.05 -6.88
CA GLN A 14 4.88 34.90 -7.56
C GLN A 14 4.35 33.56 -7.09
N MET A 15 3.10 33.49 -6.66
CA MET A 15 2.44 32.25 -6.30
C MET A 15 2.10 31.50 -7.59
N ASN A 16 2.70 30.34 -7.77
CA ASN A 16 2.36 29.43 -8.85
C ASN A 16 1.41 28.37 -8.31
N ASP A 17 0.11 28.65 -8.31
CA ASP A 17 -0.94 27.74 -7.85
C ASP A 17 -1.10 26.48 -8.74
N ALA A 18 -0.38 26.42 -9.86
CA ALA A 18 -0.34 25.30 -10.79
C ALA A 18 1.01 24.57 -10.79
N ALA A 19 1.82 24.73 -9.73
CA ALA A 19 3.08 24.02 -9.64
C ALA A 19 2.85 22.53 -9.42
N SER A 20 3.33 21.70 -10.36
CA SER A 20 3.36 20.26 -10.15
C SER A 20 4.54 19.89 -9.26
N THR A 21 4.29 18.98 -8.32
CA THR A 21 5.29 18.42 -7.42
C THR A 21 5.24 16.90 -7.49
N GLY A 22 6.26 16.24 -6.99
CA GLY A 22 6.31 14.78 -6.92
C GLY A 22 7.04 14.31 -5.68
N SER A 23 6.80 13.07 -5.29
CA SER A 23 7.46 12.39 -4.20
C SER A 23 7.66 10.93 -4.55
N LEU A 24 8.71 10.34 -4.01
CA LEU A 24 9.00 8.93 -4.04
C LEU A 24 9.16 8.42 -2.61
N LEU A 25 8.36 7.46 -2.21
CA LEU A 25 8.42 6.79 -0.93
C LEU A 25 8.67 5.31 -1.15
N LEU A 26 9.70 4.77 -0.53
CA LEU A 26 9.88 3.34 -0.30
C LEU A 26 9.49 3.12 1.15
N ASP A 27 8.23 2.75 1.37
CA ASP A 27 7.67 2.65 2.72
C ASP A 27 8.19 1.41 3.42
N GLN A 28 8.23 0.29 2.71
CA GLN A 28 8.79 -0.95 3.20
C GLN A 28 9.86 -1.46 2.24
N PHE A 29 11.04 -1.69 2.77
CA PHE A 29 12.08 -2.52 2.17
C PHE A 29 12.59 -3.44 3.27
N GLU A 30 11.94 -4.60 3.38
CA GLU A 30 12.03 -5.49 4.53
C GLU A 30 12.73 -6.79 4.19
N TRP A 31 13.50 -7.27 5.12
CA TRP A 31 13.83 -8.67 5.27
C TRP A 31 12.91 -9.26 6.33
N ARG A 32 12.24 -10.38 6.00
CA ARG A 32 11.34 -11.13 6.87
C ARG A 32 11.92 -12.50 7.15
N HIS A 33 11.78 -12.95 8.39
CA HIS A 33 12.28 -14.26 8.85
C HIS A 33 11.25 -14.92 9.77
N ASP A 34 10.92 -16.17 9.47
CA ASP A 34 9.96 -16.98 10.24
C ASP A 34 10.60 -18.14 11.03
N GLY A 35 11.92 -18.26 10.98
CA GLY A 35 12.68 -19.38 11.59
C GLY A 35 13.03 -20.50 10.60
N GLY A 36 12.59 -20.44 9.36
CA GLY A 36 12.91 -21.38 8.28
C GLY A 36 13.37 -20.67 7.02
N ASP A 37 12.55 -19.84 6.47
CA ASP A 37 12.79 -19.16 5.19
C ASP A 37 12.99 -17.65 5.36
N ASP A 38 13.75 -17.07 4.44
CA ASP A 38 14.00 -15.65 4.37
C ASP A 38 13.27 -15.06 3.16
N ALA A 39 12.47 -14.02 3.39
CA ALA A 39 11.79 -13.29 2.34
C ALA A 39 12.28 -11.82 2.29
N ALA A 40 12.32 -11.26 1.10
CA ALA A 40 12.49 -9.84 0.86
C ALA A 40 11.16 -9.25 0.40
N VAL A 41 10.66 -8.27 1.13
CA VAL A 41 9.39 -7.59 0.84
C VAL A 41 9.64 -6.13 0.54
N TRP A 42 8.95 -5.59 -0.46
CA TRP A 42 8.99 -4.18 -0.77
C TRP A 42 7.58 -3.61 -0.91
N GLU A 43 7.45 -2.38 -0.50
CA GLU A 43 6.30 -1.52 -0.77
C GLU A 43 6.81 -0.12 -1.09
N GLY A 44 6.47 0.37 -2.26
CA GLY A 44 6.93 1.67 -2.72
C GLY A 44 5.86 2.38 -3.51
N GLU A 45 5.87 3.70 -3.39
CA GLU A 45 4.95 4.56 -4.10
C GLU A 45 5.65 5.81 -4.62
N ALA A 46 5.18 6.30 -5.75
CA ALA A 46 5.58 7.57 -6.30
C ALA A 46 4.35 8.30 -6.80
N TRP A 47 4.32 9.61 -6.62
CA TRP A 47 3.27 10.41 -7.20
C TRP A 47 3.82 11.68 -7.83
N TYR A 48 3.08 12.16 -8.82
CA TYR A 48 3.36 13.43 -9.50
C TYR A 48 2.03 14.10 -9.88
N GLY A 49 1.93 15.41 -9.62
CA GLY A 49 0.73 16.16 -9.96
C GLY A 49 0.67 17.53 -9.29
N ASP A 50 -0.49 18.11 -9.31
CA ASP A 50 -0.83 19.36 -8.63
C ASP A 50 -1.52 19.12 -7.28
N ASP A 51 -2.07 20.17 -6.69
CA ASP A 51 -2.72 20.10 -5.38
C ASP A 51 -4.00 19.25 -5.37
N TYR A 52 -4.65 19.05 -6.51
CA TYR A 52 -5.95 18.38 -6.62
C TYR A 52 -5.91 17.06 -7.37
N ASP A 53 -5.08 16.97 -8.39
CA ASP A 53 -5.00 15.81 -9.28
C ASP A 53 -3.56 15.28 -9.31
N LYS A 54 -3.40 14.01 -9.00
CA LYS A 54 -2.10 13.33 -8.95
C LYS A 54 -2.14 12.00 -9.69
N LEU A 55 -1.06 11.69 -10.34
CA LEU A 55 -0.81 10.34 -10.85
C LEU A 55 0.05 9.60 -9.84
N TRP A 56 -0.44 8.43 -9.39
CA TRP A 56 0.24 7.55 -8.47
C TRP A 56 0.72 6.30 -9.17
N LEU A 57 1.94 5.91 -8.87
CA LEU A 57 2.51 4.60 -9.19
C LEU A 57 2.80 3.91 -7.86
N ARG A 58 2.20 2.75 -7.64
CA ARG A 58 2.47 1.90 -6.47
C ARG A 58 3.02 0.58 -6.91
N THR A 59 3.93 0.04 -6.14
CA THR A 59 4.46 -1.31 -6.33
C THR A 59 4.70 -1.96 -4.99
N GLU A 60 4.30 -3.20 -4.88
CA GLU A 60 4.62 -4.03 -3.73
C GLU A 60 4.91 -5.45 -4.20
N GLY A 61 5.57 -6.23 -3.38
CA GLY A 61 5.79 -7.63 -3.67
C GLY A 61 6.66 -8.31 -2.64
N GLU A 62 6.69 -9.63 -2.78
CA GLU A 62 7.43 -10.53 -1.93
C GLU A 62 8.31 -11.44 -2.78
N ARG A 63 9.55 -11.61 -2.34
CA ARG A 63 10.52 -12.47 -2.99
C ARG A 63 11.10 -13.45 -1.99
N LEU A 64 10.81 -14.73 -2.19
CA LEU A 64 11.29 -15.82 -1.37
C LEU A 64 12.44 -16.54 -2.10
N GLN A 65 13.59 -16.71 -1.45
CA GLN A 65 14.75 -17.41 -2.01
C GLN A 65 15.15 -16.97 -3.43
N GLY A 66 14.89 -15.70 -3.78
CA GLY A 66 15.24 -15.17 -5.11
C GLY A 66 14.15 -15.32 -6.17
N ILE A 67 13.03 -15.94 -5.88
CA ILE A 67 11.85 -16.06 -6.75
C ILE A 67 10.79 -15.06 -6.28
N THR A 68 10.20 -14.31 -7.20
CA THR A 68 9.09 -13.42 -6.89
C THR A 68 7.82 -14.26 -6.78
N GLU A 69 7.27 -14.37 -5.58
CA GLU A 69 6.04 -15.13 -5.33
C GLU A 69 4.80 -14.31 -5.61
N ASP A 70 4.78 -13.09 -5.14
CA ASP A 70 3.72 -12.13 -5.44
C ASP A 70 4.31 -10.75 -5.71
N ALA A 71 3.76 -10.06 -6.68
CA ALA A 71 4.10 -8.68 -6.98
C ALA A 71 2.91 -8.01 -7.65
N ARG A 72 2.67 -6.75 -7.30
CA ARG A 72 1.67 -5.93 -7.98
C ARG A 72 2.21 -4.55 -8.30
N VAL A 73 1.66 -4.00 -9.37
CA VAL A 73 1.91 -2.62 -9.79
C VAL A 73 0.56 -1.96 -10.04
N GLU A 74 0.36 -0.79 -9.48
CA GLU A 74 -0.84 0.01 -9.68
C GLU A 74 -0.48 1.36 -10.28
N LEU A 75 -1.26 1.79 -11.28
CA LEU A 75 -1.21 3.13 -11.84
C LEU A 75 -2.58 3.78 -11.60
N LEU A 76 -2.61 4.79 -10.73
CA LEU A 76 -3.84 5.39 -10.25
C LEU A 76 -3.85 6.89 -10.51
N TRP A 77 -4.96 7.41 -11.00
CA TRP A 77 -5.29 8.82 -10.94
C TRP A 77 -6.00 9.09 -9.62
N ASP A 78 -5.43 9.98 -8.83
CA ASP A 78 -5.93 10.41 -7.54
C ASP A 78 -6.50 11.83 -7.65
N ARG A 79 -7.71 12.02 -7.15
CA ARG A 79 -8.36 13.32 -7.09
C ARG A 79 -8.88 13.62 -5.70
N ILE A 80 -8.46 14.74 -5.14
CA ILE A 80 -8.97 15.22 -3.85
C ILE A 80 -10.44 15.59 -4.00
N VAL A 81 -11.32 14.87 -3.29
CA VAL A 81 -12.78 15.09 -3.28
C VAL A 81 -13.25 15.78 -2.01
N SER A 82 -12.46 15.74 -0.95
CA SER A 82 -12.73 16.45 0.29
C SER A 82 -11.45 16.78 1.02
N ARG A 83 -11.53 17.50 2.15
CA ARG A 83 -10.36 17.90 2.96
C ARG A 83 -9.50 16.72 3.43
N TRP A 84 -10.09 15.54 3.58
CA TRP A 84 -9.45 14.38 4.18
C TRP A 84 -9.44 13.15 3.28
N TRP A 85 -10.12 13.20 2.13
CA TRP A 85 -10.32 12.06 1.26
C TRP A 85 -10.06 12.39 -0.19
N SER A 86 -9.41 11.48 -0.86
CA SER A 86 -9.29 11.45 -2.32
C SER A 86 -9.95 10.22 -2.90
N LEU A 87 -10.36 10.33 -4.15
CA LEU A 87 -10.87 9.24 -4.99
C LEU A 87 -9.76 8.81 -5.92
N GLN A 88 -9.53 7.51 -6.01
CA GLN A 88 -8.53 6.92 -6.87
C GLN A 88 -9.18 6.03 -7.92
N THR A 89 -8.73 6.14 -9.17
CA THR A 89 -9.16 5.25 -10.25
C THR A 89 -7.98 4.93 -11.15
N GLY A 90 -7.92 3.70 -11.66
CA GLY A 90 -6.80 3.29 -12.51
C GLY A 90 -6.77 1.80 -12.78
N THR A 91 -5.56 1.26 -12.88
CA THR A 91 -5.31 -0.14 -13.18
C THR A 91 -4.33 -0.77 -12.20
N ARG A 92 -4.48 -2.07 -12.02
CA ARG A 92 -3.56 -2.92 -11.26
C ARG A 92 -3.17 -4.11 -12.11
N GLU A 93 -1.91 -4.48 -12.06
CA GLU A 93 -1.36 -5.70 -12.65
C GLU A 93 -0.72 -6.55 -11.58
N ASP A 94 -1.14 -7.82 -11.48
CA ASP A 94 -0.57 -8.80 -10.57
C ASP A 94 0.36 -9.73 -11.33
N PHE A 95 1.53 -9.96 -10.73
CA PHE A 95 2.58 -10.85 -11.22
C PHE A 95 2.95 -11.88 -10.15
N GLY A 96 3.90 -12.77 -10.46
CA GLY A 96 4.45 -13.74 -9.52
C GLY A 96 3.98 -15.15 -9.81
N ASP A 97 3.72 -15.94 -8.77
CA ASP A 97 3.27 -17.32 -8.94
C ASP A 97 1.86 -17.38 -9.53
N GLY A 98 1.73 -18.16 -10.61
CA GLY A 98 0.51 -18.26 -11.41
C GLY A 98 0.41 -17.23 -12.54
N PRO A 99 -0.73 -17.23 -13.27
CA PRO A 99 -0.91 -16.37 -14.43
C PRO A 99 -1.10 -14.90 -14.00
N PRO A 100 -0.57 -13.93 -14.77
CA PRO A 100 -0.78 -12.52 -14.48
C PRO A 100 -2.26 -12.15 -14.53
N ARG A 101 -2.65 -11.10 -13.78
CA ARG A 101 -4.02 -10.60 -13.72
C ARG A 101 -4.04 -9.10 -13.84
N SER A 102 -4.91 -8.60 -14.72
CA SER A 102 -5.17 -7.18 -14.92
C SER A 102 -6.51 -6.79 -14.30
N TRP A 103 -6.54 -5.66 -13.62
CA TRP A 103 -7.71 -5.15 -12.92
C TRP A 103 -7.93 -3.67 -13.20
N ALA A 104 -9.17 -3.26 -13.35
CA ALA A 104 -9.57 -1.89 -13.16
C ALA A 104 -9.74 -1.63 -11.66
N ALA A 105 -9.25 -0.48 -11.19
CA ALA A 105 -9.27 -0.10 -9.79
C ALA A 105 -10.13 1.14 -9.55
N LEU A 106 -10.91 1.13 -8.47
CA LEU A 106 -11.65 2.27 -7.95
C LEU A 106 -11.54 2.26 -6.43
N GLY A 107 -10.98 3.30 -5.85
CA GLY A 107 -10.70 3.36 -4.43
C GLY A 107 -10.86 4.73 -3.82
N VAL A 108 -10.74 4.77 -2.52
CA VAL A 108 -10.65 5.97 -1.71
C VAL A 108 -9.44 5.86 -0.79
N GLN A 109 -8.74 6.97 -0.61
CA GLN A 109 -7.64 7.11 0.32
C GLN A 109 -7.85 8.35 1.16
N GLY A 110 -7.47 8.29 2.43
CA GLY A 110 -7.54 9.47 3.27
C GLY A 110 -7.28 9.24 4.75
N LEU A 111 -7.46 10.32 5.51
CA LEU A 111 -7.30 10.31 6.95
C LEU A 111 -8.67 10.20 7.64
N ALA A 112 -8.90 9.07 8.30
CA ALA A 112 -10.04 8.86 9.18
C ALA A 112 -9.86 9.59 10.53
N PRO A 113 -10.91 9.71 11.37
CA PRO A 113 -10.78 10.25 12.71
C PRO A 113 -9.65 9.61 13.50
N TYR A 114 -8.98 10.40 14.33
CA TYR A 114 -7.77 10.02 15.11
C TYR A 114 -6.51 9.78 14.27
N TRP A 115 -6.47 10.26 12.99
CA TRP A 115 -5.31 10.21 12.11
C TRP A 115 -4.95 8.81 11.61
N PHE A 116 -5.93 7.91 11.54
CA PHE A 116 -5.74 6.66 10.81
C PHE A 116 -5.67 6.93 9.31
N GLU A 117 -4.62 6.46 8.67
CA GLU A 117 -4.53 6.40 7.23
C GLU A 117 -5.34 5.19 6.75
N VAL A 118 -6.27 5.41 5.84
CA VAL A 118 -7.17 4.36 5.34
C VAL A 118 -7.14 4.37 3.84
N GLU A 119 -6.92 3.20 3.26
CA GLU A 119 -7.08 2.93 1.85
C GLU A 119 -8.12 1.82 1.67
N ALA A 120 -9.06 2.02 0.78
CA ALA A 120 -10.05 1.01 0.43
C ALA A 120 -10.27 1.03 -1.09
N THR A 121 -9.92 -0.06 -1.75
CA THR A 121 -9.96 -0.16 -3.21
C THR A 121 -10.74 -1.40 -3.63
N ALA A 122 -11.67 -1.23 -4.56
CA ALA A 122 -12.38 -2.29 -5.26
C ALA A 122 -11.76 -2.49 -6.64
N TYR A 123 -11.67 -3.75 -7.06
CA TYR A 123 -11.07 -4.14 -8.32
C TYR A 123 -12.06 -4.96 -9.15
N ALA A 124 -12.04 -4.75 -10.46
CA ALA A 124 -12.78 -5.53 -11.43
C ALA A 124 -11.82 -6.04 -12.51
N GLY A 125 -11.70 -7.35 -12.62
CA GLY A 125 -10.81 -8.02 -13.57
C GLY A 125 -11.56 -8.74 -14.68
N ASP A 126 -10.81 -9.40 -15.52
CA ASP A 126 -11.33 -10.25 -16.58
C ASP A 126 -12.18 -11.43 -16.05
N ALA A 127 -12.97 -12.04 -16.92
CA ALA A 127 -13.83 -13.18 -16.61
C ALA A 127 -14.78 -12.96 -15.39
N GLY A 128 -15.14 -11.70 -15.11
CA GLY A 128 -16.04 -11.34 -14.00
C GLY A 128 -15.41 -11.55 -12.62
N ARG A 129 -14.10 -11.50 -12.52
CA ARG A 129 -13.39 -11.47 -11.23
C ARG A 129 -13.60 -10.11 -10.58
N THR A 130 -13.76 -10.11 -9.28
CA THR A 130 -13.78 -8.92 -8.45
C THR A 130 -12.90 -9.13 -7.24
N ALA A 131 -12.29 -8.06 -6.75
CA ALA A 131 -11.52 -8.07 -5.51
C ALA A 131 -11.74 -6.77 -4.74
N ALA A 132 -11.39 -6.78 -3.46
CA ALA A 132 -11.34 -5.58 -2.65
C ALA A 132 -10.16 -5.68 -1.68
N ARG A 133 -9.50 -4.54 -1.43
CA ARG A 133 -8.42 -4.39 -0.46
C ARG A 133 -8.76 -3.26 0.48
N VAL A 134 -8.51 -3.48 1.76
CA VAL A 134 -8.59 -2.44 2.78
C VAL A 134 -7.29 -2.46 3.56
N LYS A 135 -6.60 -1.33 3.61
CA LYS A 135 -5.37 -1.12 4.39
C LYS A 135 -5.59 0.02 5.38
N ILE A 136 -5.14 -0.16 6.61
CA ILE A 136 -5.24 0.82 7.68
C ILE A 136 -3.89 0.90 8.36
N GLU A 137 -3.37 2.12 8.49
CA GLU A 137 -2.11 2.40 9.15
C GLU A 137 -2.28 3.51 10.19
N TYR A 138 -1.37 3.53 11.16
CA TYR A 138 -1.32 4.59 12.16
C TYR A 138 0.10 4.86 12.61
N ASP A 139 0.53 6.12 12.60
CA ASP A 139 1.83 6.55 13.10
C ASP A 139 1.72 7.05 14.55
N LEU A 140 2.03 6.20 15.54
CA LEU A 140 2.11 6.58 16.95
C LEU A 140 3.52 7.11 17.29
N ARG A 141 3.67 8.41 17.37
CA ARG A 141 4.94 9.07 17.70
C ARG A 141 5.18 9.02 19.20
N LEU A 142 6.08 8.13 19.65
CA LEU A 142 6.49 8.04 21.06
C LEU A 142 7.46 9.18 21.44
N THR A 143 8.32 9.56 20.48
CA THR A 143 9.23 10.70 20.59
C THR A 143 9.28 11.43 19.26
N GLN A 144 10.12 12.45 19.15
CA GLN A 144 10.35 13.15 17.86
C GLN A 144 10.99 12.26 16.77
N ARG A 145 11.57 11.12 17.15
CA ARG A 145 12.29 10.22 16.23
C ARG A 145 11.84 8.77 16.31
N LEU A 146 11.12 8.40 17.37
CA LEU A 146 10.68 7.03 17.58
C LEU A 146 9.18 6.93 17.31
N VAL A 147 8.82 6.13 16.33
CA VAL A 147 7.44 5.93 15.85
C VAL A 147 7.10 4.46 15.94
N VAL A 148 5.95 4.14 16.50
CA VAL A 148 5.33 2.81 16.41
C VAL A 148 4.26 2.87 15.34
N GLN A 149 4.36 1.97 14.37
CA GLN A 149 3.44 1.89 13.24
C GLN A 149 2.72 0.55 13.26
N PRO A 150 1.50 0.46 13.81
CA PRO A 150 0.59 -0.63 13.54
C PRO A 150 0.00 -0.50 12.14
N GLU A 151 -0.15 -1.62 11.47
CA GLU A 151 -0.74 -1.76 10.15
C GLU A 151 -1.68 -2.96 10.13
N ALA A 152 -2.75 -2.88 9.38
CA ALA A 152 -3.65 -4.00 9.10
C ALA A 152 -4.13 -3.93 7.67
N GLU A 153 -4.10 -5.05 6.97
CA GLU A 153 -4.58 -5.21 5.61
C GLU A 153 -5.49 -6.42 5.49
N ALA A 154 -6.51 -6.31 4.66
CA ALA A 154 -7.43 -7.40 4.33
C ALA A 154 -7.66 -7.44 2.82
N ASN A 155 -7.49 -8.62 2.23
CA ASN A 155 -7.74 -8.88 0.83
C ASN A 155 -8.95 -9.82 0.66
N LEU A 156 -9.89 -9.40 -0.19
CA LEU A 156 -11.13 -10.13 -0.47
C LEU A 156 -11.24 -10.36 -1.97
N TYR A 157 -11.68 -11.57 -2.35
CA TYR A 157 -11.94 -11.92 -3.75
C TYR A 157 -13.38 -12.40 -3.91
N GLY A 158 -14.09 -11.86 -4.91
CA GLY A 158 -15.48 -12.24 -5.18
C GLY A 158 -15.62 -13.62 -5.84
N LYS A 159 -14.52 -14.14 -6.42
CA LYS A 159 -14.47 -15.42 -7.11
C LYS A 159 -13.14 -16.10 -6.87
N ALA A 160 -13.17 -17.42 -6.60
CA ALA A 160 -11.95 -18.19 -6.46
C ALA A 160 -11.12 -18.20 -7.76
N ASP A 161 -9.81 -18.14 -7.61
CA ASP A 161 -8.81 -18.31 -8.66
C ASP A 161 -7.81 -19.40 -8.26
N PRO A 162 -8.14 -20.69 -8.52
CA PRO A 162 -7.28 -21.80 -8.15
C PRO A 162 -5.89 -21.76 -8.80
N ALA A 163 -5.76 -21.09 -9.96
CA ALA A 163 -4.48 -20.96 -10.65
C ALA A 163 -3.50 -20.02 -9.90
N ARG A 164 -4.01 -19.18 -9.00
CA ARG A 164 -3.23 -18.35 -8.09
C ARG A 164 -3.45 -18.75 -6.62
N GLN A 165 -4.10 -19.87 -6.38
CA GLN A 165 -4.40 -20.41 -5.03
C GLN A 165 -5.22 -19.44 -4.16
N LEU A 166 -6.02 -18.58 -4.78
CA LEU A 166 -6.88 -17.63 -4.11
C LEU A 166 -8.31 -18.17 -4.00
N GLY A 167 -8.85 -18.15 -2.79
CA GLY A 167 -10.24 -18.51 -2.51
C GLY A 167 -11.19 -17.34 -2.65
N ALA A 168 -12.49 -17.63 -2.75
CA ALA A 168 -13.53 -16.61 -2.70
C ALA A 168 -13.79 -16.15 -1.25
N GLY A 169 -14.17 -14.88 -1.09
CA GLY A 169 -14.38 -14.24 0.21
C GLY A 169 -13.11 -13.59 0.74
N LEU A 170 -12.95 -13.55 2.06
CA LEU A 170 -11.72 -13.09 2.70
C LEU A 170 -10.59 -14.09 2.44
N ALA A 171 -9.57 -13.65 1.70
CA ALA A 171 -8.44 -14.48 1.32
C ALA A 171 -7.34 -14.47 2.39
N ASP A 172 -7.00 -13.29 2.86
CA ASP A 172 -5.94 -13.09 3.86
C ASP A 172 -6.19 -11.86 4.74
N LEU A 173 -5.50 -11.88 5.87
CA LEU A 173 -5.36 -10.78 6.81
C LEU A 173 -3.88 -10.65 7.14
N ASP A 174 -3.32 -9.48 6.89
CA ASP A 174 -1.97 -9.12 7.26
C ASP A 174 -2.00 -8.06 8.37
N MET A 175 -1.20 -8.25 9.41
CA MET A 175 -1.02 -7.28 10.49
C MET A 175 0.46 -7.07 10.73
N GLY A 176 0.84 -5.81 10.85
CA GLY A 176 2.21 -5.39 11.11
C GLY A 176 2.31 -4.52 12.37
N LEU A 177 3.39 -4.66 13.10
CA LEU A 177 3.78 -3.71 14.14
C LEU A 177 5.26 -3.42 13.99
N ARG A 178 5.57 -2.21 13.58
CA ARG A 178 6.94 -1.76 13.32
C ARG A 178 7.35 -0.69 14.30
N LEU A 179 8.57 -0.75 14.79
CA LEU A 179 9.22 0.30 15.57
C LEU A 179 10.26 0.97 14.70
N ARG A 180 9.94 2.18 14.23
CA ARG A 180 10.75 2.98 13.33
C ARG A 180 11.54 4.04 14.08
N TYR A 181 12.82 4.20 13.75
CA TYR A 181 13.67 5.24 14.26
C TYR A 181 14.09 6.21 13.16
N GLU A 182 13.56 7.42 13.17
CA GLU A 182 13.85 8.47 12.20
C GLU A 182 15.24 9.09 12.48
N ILE A 183 16.29 8.54 11.87
CA ILE A 183 17.63 9.15 11.92
C ILE A 183 17.58 10.51 11.23
N ARG A 184 16.96 10.52 10.04
CA ARG A 184 16.50 11.70 9.30
C ARG A 184 15.07 11.40 8.85
N ARG A 185 14.34 12.42 8.42
CA ARG A 185 12.99 12.19 7.89
C ARG A 185 12.99 11.32 6.63
N GLU A 186 14.05 11.48 5.82
CA GLU A 186 14.23 10.76 4.56
C GLU A 186 14.79 9.35 4.75
N PHE A 187 15.28 9.00 5.95
CA PHE A 187 15.92 7.72 6.23
C PHE A 187 15.58 7.22 7.63
N ALA A 188 14.83 6.14 7.69
CA ALA A 188 14.39 5.56 8.94
C ALA A 188 14.48 4.02 8.91
N PRO A 189 15.48 3.42 9.59
CA PRO A 189 15.48 1.99 9.87
C PRO A 189 14.38 1.63 10.86
N TYR A 190 13.87 0.41 10.74
CA TYR A 190 12.88 -0.14 11.64
C TYR A 190 13.07 -1.64 11.85
N PHE A 191 12.48 -2.14 12.92
CA PHE A 191 12.29 -3.56 13.16
C PHE A 191 10.89 -3.81 13.72
N GLY A 192 10.40 -5.04 13.62
CA GLY A 192 9.06 -5.33 14.08
C GLY A 192 8.66 -6.78 13.90
N VAL A 193 7.36 -6.98 13.86
CA VAL A 193 6.72 -8.27 13.59
C VAL A 193 5.63 -8.08 12.54
N ALA A 194 5.52 -9.04 11.64
CA ALA A 194 4.42 -9.17 10.70
C ALA A 194 3.71 -10.50 10.96
N TRP A 195 2.39 -10.49 10.95
CA TRP A 195 1.57 -11.67 11.09
C TRP A 195 0.60 -11.74 9.93
N ARG A 196 0.70 -12.84 9.18
CA ARG A 196 -0.19 -13.15 8.06
C ARG A 196 -1.10 -14.32 8.43
N ARG A 197 -2.35 -14.22 8.05
CA ARG A 197 -3.32 -15.30 8.17
C ARG A 197 -4.11 -15.49 6.90
N LEU A 198 -3.94 -16.65 6.27
CA LEU A 198 -4.78 -17.08 5.18
C LEU A 198 -6.14 -17.53 5.68
N CYS A 199 -7.21 -17.19 4.95
CA CYS A 199 -8.59 -17.43 5.34
C CYS A 199 -9.33 -18.31 4.30
N GLY A 200 -10.44 -18.89 4.70
CA GLY A 200 -11.36 -19.61 3.82
C GLY A 200 -10.70 -20.68 2.94
N GLU A 201 -11.02 -20.63 1.64
CA GLU A 201 -10.47 -21.54 0.63
C GLU A 201 -8.99 -21.31 0.37
N THR A 202 -8.49 -20.06 0.48
CA THR A 202 -7.05 -19.75 0.36
C THR A 202 -6.25 -20.55 1.38
N ALA A 203 -6.72 -20.60 2.64
CA ALA A 203 -6.11 -21.43 3.67
C ALA A 203 -6.22 -22.95 3.38
N ALA A 204 -7.26 -23.38 2.67
CA ALA A 204 -7.39 -24.78 2.26
C ALA A 204 -6.36 -25.14 1.17
N TYR A 205 -6.10 -24.25 0.21
CA TYR A 205 -5.05 -24.46 -0.79
C TYR A 205 -3.66 -24.55 -0.16
N ALA A 206 -3.34 -23.65 0.77
CA ALA A 206 -2.06 -23.68 1.49
C ALA A 206 -1.86 -25.01 2.25
N ARG A 207 -2.88 -25.45 3.01
CA ARG A 207 -2.82 -26.72 3.75
C ARG A 207 -2.69 -27.95 2.81
N ALA A 208 -3.29 -27.92 1.63
CA ALA A 208 -3.15 -28.99 0.65
C ALA A 208 -1.69 -29.13 0.16
N GLN A 209 -0.88 -28.10 0.28
CA GLN A 209 0.54 -28.08 -0.02
C GLN A 209 1.43 -28.26 1.22
N ASN A 210 0.85 -28.59 2.37
CA ASN A 210 1.51 -28.69 3.67
C ASN A 210 2.09 -27.33 4.17
N LEU A 211 1.57 -26.21 3.69
CA LEU A 211 1.93 -24.88 4.17
C LEU A 211 1.05 -24.44 5.33
N GLY A 212 1.58 -23.61 6.21
CA GLY A 212 0.84 -23.01 7.31
C GLY A 212 -0.21 -22.00 6.82
N ALA A 213 -1.37 -21.96 7.47
CA ALA A 213 -2.39 -20.94 7.19
C ALA A 213 -2.21 -19.68 8.07
N SER A 214 -1.23 -19.64 8.94
CA SER A 214 -0.90 -18.50 9.79
C SER A 214 0.58 -18.51 10.07
N GLU A 215 1.18 -17.35 9.94
CA GLU A 215 2.62 -17.16 10.04
C GLU A 215 2.92 -15.87 10.81
N LEU A 216 3.94 -15.93 11.67
CA LEU A 216 4.47 -14.78 12.38
C LEU A 216 5.94 -14.62 12.01
N GLN A 217 6.29 -13.49 11.46
CA GLN A 217 7.61 -13.18 10.95
C GLN A 217 8.23 -12.03 11.74
N TRP A 218 9.54 -12.12 12.00
CA TRP A 218 10.34 -10.97 12.40
C TRP A 218 10.69 -10.16 11.18
N VAL A 219 10.58 -8.84 11.27
CA VAL A 219 10.88 -7.93 10.16
C VAL A 219 11.96 -6.94 10.56
N ALA A 220 12.87 -6.67 9.63
CA ALA A 220 13.85 -5.60 9.74
C ALA A 220 13.96 -4.91 8.38
N GLY A 221 13.90 -3.59 8.36
CA GLY A 221 13.83 -2.87 7.11
C GLY A 221 14.22 -1.41 7.18
N LEU A 222 14.05 -0.75 6.05
CA LEU A 222 14.34 0.65 5.84
C LEU A 222 13.13 1.34 5.19
N ARG A 223 12.82 2.54 5.66
CA ARG A 223 11.92 3.47 5.00
C ARG A 223 12.73 4.62 4.43
N LEU A 224 12.50 4.93 3.15
CA LEU A 224 13.20 5.99 2.43
C LEU A 224 12.19 6.92 1.76
N TRP A 225 12.43 8.22 1.85
CA TRP A 225 11.57 9.24 1.25
C TRP A 225 12.41 10.29 0.50
N PHE A 226 11.94 10.67 -0.72
CA PHE A 226 12.60 11.63 -1.62
C PHE A 226 11.62 12.61 -2.24
#